data_1cd23ec2020377a968c0056539b6e8fa
#
_entry.id   1cd23ec2020377a968c0056539b6e8fa
#
_cell.length_a   1.000
_cell.length_b   1.000
_cell.length_c   1.000
_cell.angle_alpha   90.00
_cell.angle_beta   90.00
_cell.angle_gamma   90.00
#
_symmetry.space_group_name_H-M   'P 1'
#
loop_
_entity.id
_entity.type
_entity.pdbx_description
1 polymer ?
#
loop_
_entity_poly.entity_id
_entity_poly.type
_entity_poly.pdbx_seq_one_letter_code
_entity_poly.pdbx_strand_id
1 'polypeptide(L)'
;MQLYVIDWSFQNAEDQLFATNEFCENLKKNKFNNSPQDFELIFIAHTPQNGSGTIICKAKNTRSIFTPLKIWRENYSIDFNIKPAITNEELVEIHSSKDYWENN
;
A
#
# COMPACT_ATOMS: atom_id res chain seq x y z
N MET A 1 12.27 -8.05 1.85
CA MET A 1 11.54 -6.99 1.12
C MET A 1 11.28 -5.82 2.05
N GLN A 2 11.19 -4.64 1.50
CA GLN A 2 10.93 -3.41 2.24
C GLN A 2 9.44 -3.28 2.59
N LEU A 3 9.15 -2.80 3.80
CA LEU A 3 7.78 -2.49 4.23
C LEU A 3 7.36 -1.13 3.70
N TYR A 4 6.09 -1.04 3.26
CA TYR A 4 5.50 0.21 2.76
C TYR A 4 4.11 0.40 3.33
N VAL A 5 3.77 1.66 3.57
CA VAL A 5 2.40 2.09 3.87
C VAL A 5 1.93 2.95 2.70
N ILE A 6 0.80 2.60 2.11
CA ILE A 6 0.25 3.31 0.97
C ILE A 6 -1.12 3.83 1.35
N ASP A 7 -1.29 5.15 1.35
CA ASP A 7 -2.59 5.76 1.54
C ASP A 7 -3.17 6.10 0.17
N TRP A 8 -4.45 5.79 -0.04
CA TRP A 8 -5.12 6.20 -1.28
C TRP A 8 -6.30 7.11 -0.96
N SER A 9 -6.66 7.94 -1.95
CA SER A 9 -7.86 8.76 -1.87
C SER A 9 -8.48 8.92 -3.26
N PHE A 10 -9.82 8.89 -3.32
CA PHE A 10 -10.56 9.15 -4.53
C PHE A 10 -10.84 10.65 -4.67
N GLN A 11 -10.79 11.14 -5.91
CA GLN A 11 -11.08 12.53 -6.20
C GLN A 11 -12.59 12.81 -6.33
N ASN A 12 -13.37 11.76 -6.59
CA ASN A 12 -14.81 11.91 -6.74
C ASN A 12 -15.56 10.64 -6.32
N ALA A 13 -16.84 10.80 -5.99
CA ALA A 13 -17.67 9.71 -5.48
C ALA A 13 -17.99 8.66 -6.56
N GLU A 14 -18.08 9.06 -7.81
CA GLU A 14 -18.40 8.13 -8.91
C GLU A 14 -17.28 7.11 -9.10
N ASP A 15 -16.04 7.58 -9.15
CA ASP A 15 -14.89 6.67 -9.28
C ASP A 15 -14.75 5.77 -8.05
N GLN A 16 -15.03 6.30 -6.87
CA GLN A 16 -15.06 5.50 -5.65
C GLN A 16 -16.04 4.34 -5.77
N LEU A 17 -17.25 4.61 -6.23
CA LEU A 17 -18.29 3.59 -6.37
C LEU A 17 -17.86 2.50 -7.34
N PHE A 18 -17.40 2.87 -8.53
CA PHE A 18 -16.99 1.89 -9.55
C PHE A 18 -15.77 1.09 -9.13
N ALA A 19 -14.79 1.74 -8.53
CA ALA A 19 -13.59 1.05 -8.05
C ALA A 19 -13.92 0.10 -6.90
N THR A 20 -14.80 0.51 -6.00
CA THR A 20 -15.23 -0.36 -4.89
C THR A 20 -15.95 -1.60 -5.41
N ASN A 21 -16.83 -1.44 -6.40
CA ASN A 21 -17.53 -2.57 -7.02
C ASN A 21 -16.55 -3.55 -7.66
N GLU A 22 -15.57 -3.04 -8.40
CA GLU A 22 -14.54 -3.90 -9.03
C GLU A 22 -13.68 -4.60 -7.98
N PHE A 23 -13.29 -3.90 -6.94
CA PHE A 23 -12.50 -4.47 -5.86
C PHE A 23 -13.26 -5.60 -5.16
N CYS A 24 -14.53 -5.40 -4.84
CA CYS A 24 -15.35 -6.41 -4.19
C CYS A 24 -15.53 -7.64 -5.08
N GLU A 25 -15.73 -7.45 -6.39
CA GLU A 25 -15.82 -8.57 -7.32
C GLU A 25 -14.51 -9.35 -7.39
N ASN A 26 -13.36 -8.66 -7.38
CA ASN A 26 -12.07 -9.31 -7.37
C ASN A 26 -11.82 -10.10 -6.09
N LEU A 27 -12.26 -9.59 -4.94
CA LEU A 27 -12.19 -10.32 -3.68
C LEU A 27 -12.99 -11.60 -3.73
N LYS A 28 -14.23 -11.56 -4.25
CA LYS A 28 -15.10 -12.73 -4.37
C LYS A 28 -14.49 -13.79 -5.26
N LYS A 29 -13.70 -13.41 -6.24
CA LYS A 29 -13.06 -14.33 -7.19
C LYS A 29 -11.66 -14.73 -6.77
N ASN A 30 -11.21 -14.34 -5.58
CA ASN A 30 -9.88 -14.63 -5.04
C ASN A 30 -8.74 -14.17 -5.96
N LYS A 31 -8.95 -13.08 -6.72
CA LYS A 31 -7.94 -12.60 -7.68
C LYS A 31 -6.69 -12.03 -7.02
N PHE A 32 -6.76 -11.69 -5.73
CA PHE A 32 -5.62 -11.13 -5.00
C PHE A 32 -4.68 -12.18 -4.43
N ASN A 33 -4.99 -13.47 -4.59
CA ASN A 33 -4.13 -14.55 -4.12
C ASN A 33 -2.89 -14.77 -5.00
N ASN A 34 -2.86 -14.18 -6.19
CA ASN A 34 -1.75 -14.31 -7.14
C ASN A 34 -0.96 -13.00 -7.23
N SER A 35 -0.32 -12.64 -6.13
CA SER A 35 0.53 -11.45 -6.10
C SER A 35 1.83 -11.68 -6.88
N PRO A 36 2.38 -10.63 -7.53
CA PRO A 36 3.71 -10.73 -8.12
C PRO A 36 4.76 -11.14 -7.09
N GLN A 37 5.82 -11.81 -7.53
CA GLN A 37 6.88 -12.31 -6.64
C GLN A 37 7.53 -11.22 -5.78
N ASP A 38 7.59 -9.99 -6.31
CA ASP A 38 8.26 -8.88 -5.63
C ASP A 38 7.31 -8.04 -4.79
N PHE A 39 6.09 -8.51 -4.56
CA PHE A 39 5.05 -7.77 -3.84
C PHE A 39 4.26 -8.73 -2.94
N GLU A 40 4.10 -8.35 -1.67
CA GLU A 40 3.32 -9.10 -0.69
C GLU A 40 2.34 -8.16 -0.01
N LEU A 41 1.05 -8.40 -0.18
CA LEU A 41 0.00 -7.65 0.50
C LEU A 41 -0.13 -8.18 1.92
N ILE A 42 -0.01 -7.29 2.91
CA ILE A 42 -0.17 -7.64 4.33
C ILE A 42 -1.57 -7.31 4.82
N PHE A 43 -2.05 -6.09 4.55
CA PHE A 43 -3.30 -5.63 5.10
C PHE A 43 -3.86 -4.48 4.27
N ILE A 44 -5.19 -4.43 4.15
CA ILE A 44 -5.90 -3.29 3.54
C ILE A 44 -6.99 -2.84 4.50
N ALA A 45 -7.04 -1.55 4.79
CA ALA A 45 -8.12 -0.94 5.55
C ALA A 45 -8.84 0.09 4.69
N HIS A 46 -10.15 0.03 4.68
CA HIS A 46 -10.98 0.94 3.90
C HIS A 46 -11.63 1.98 4.82
N THR A 47 -11.61 3.23 4.40
CA THR A 47 -12.32 4.33 5.09
C THR A 47 -13.27 4.98 4.10
N PRO A 48 -14.38 4.28 3.76
CA PRO A 48 -15.24 4.71 2.63
C PRO A 48 -15.92 6.05 2.84
N GLN A 49 -16.20 6.46 4.07
CA GLN A 49 -16.78 7.79 4.32
C GLN A 49 -15.86 8.91 3.86
N ASN A 50 -14.55 8.68 3.92
CA ASN A 50 -13.56 9.68 3.50
C ASN A 50 -13.09 9.45 2.06
N GLY A 51 -13.65 8.46 1.37
CA GLY A 51 -13.20 8.11 0.03
C GLY A 51 -11.74 7.67 -0.01
N SER A 52 -11.27 7.00 1.03
CA SER A 52 -9.84 6.69 1.17
C SER A 52 -9.60 5.33 1.81
N GLY A 53 -8.35 5.00 2.03
CA GLY A 53 -7.94 3.79 2.71
C GLY A 53 -6.43 3.68 2.80
N THR A 54 -5.98 2.57 3.37
CA THR A 54 -4.56 2.33 3.61
C THR A 54 -4.21 0.89 3.26
N ILE A 55 -3.09 0.72 2.58
CA ILE A 55 -2.51 -0.58 2.25
C ILE A 55 -1.19 -0.72 3.01
N ILE A 56 -0.99 -1.86 3.66
CA ILE A 56 0.31 -2.23 4.22
C ILE A 56 0.83 -3.41 3.42
N CYS A 57 2.03 -3.28 2.88
CA CYS A 57 2.60 -4.29 2.01
C CYS A 57 4.12 -4.35 2.15
N LYS A 58 4.70 -5.41 1.63
CA LYS A 58 6.13 -5.52 1.43
C LYS A 58 6.41 -5.61 -0.07
N ALA A 59 7.46 -4.95 -0.51
CA ALA A 59 7.85 -4.98 -1.90
C ALA A 59 9.37 -4.89 -2.01
N LYS A 60 9.91 -5.38 -3.11
CA LYS A 60 11.34 -5.31 -3.37
C LYS A 60 11.81 -3.85 -3.46
N ASN A 61 10.99 -3.03 -4.10
CA ASN A 61 11.25 -1.59 -4.25
C ASN A 61 9.94 -0.89 -4.65
N THR A 62 9.98 0.43 -4.78
CA THR A 62 8.81 1.22 -5.15
C THR A 62 8.24 0.82 -6.51
N ARG A 63 9.11 0.47 -7.45
CA ARG A 63 8.69 0.04 -8.79
C ARG A 63 7.78 -1.19 -8.74
N SER A 64 8.06 -2.13 -7.85
CA SER A 64 7.24 -3.33 -7.67
C SER A 64 5.84 -3.03 -7.15
N ILE A 65 5.65 -1.86 -6.53
CA ILE A 65 4.34 -1.41 -6.07
C ILE A 65 3.52 -0.86 -7.22
N PHE A 66 4.13 -0.14 -8.16
CA PHE A 66 3.40 0.47 -9.28
C PHE A 66 2.69 -0.55 -10.14
N THR A 67 3.25 -1.74 -10.31
CA THR A 67 2.65 -2.76 -11.18
C THR A 67 1.23 -3.14 -10.73
N PRO A 68 1.00 -3.51 -9.45
CA PRO A 68 -0.36 -3.84 -9.01
C PRO A 68 -1.28 -2.62 -8.92
N LEU A 69 -0.76 -1.41 -8.76
CA LEU A 69 -1.58 -0.20 -8.63
C LEU A 69 -1.89 0.48 -9.96
N LYS A 70 -1.16 0.13 -11.02
CA LYS A 70 -1.25 0.81 -12.30
C LYS A 70 -2.65 0.82 -12.89
N ILE A 71 -3.32 -0.34 -12.90
CA ILE A 71 -4.67 -0.48 -13.44
C ILE A 71 -5.65 0.43 -12.72
N TRP A 72 -5.54 0.50 -11.39
CA TRP A 72 -6.41 1.34 -10.57
C TRP A 72 -6.23 2.81 -10.88
N ARG A 73 -4.97 3.25 -11.04
CA ARG A 73 -4.68 4.64 -11.39
C ARG A 73 -5.15 5.00 -12.78
N GLU A 74 -5.06 4.07 -13.72
CA GLU A 74 -5.46 4.32 -15.10
C GLU A 74 -6.98 4.37 -15.28
N ASN A 75 -7.71 3.58 -14.49
CA ASN A 75 -9.16 3.45 -14.64
C ASN A 75 -9.94 4.42 -13.76
N TYR A 76 -9.35 4.92 -12.70
CA TYR A 76 -10.04 5.75 -11.71
C TYR A 76 -9.17 6.92 -11.27
N SER A 77 -9.83 7.98 -10.81
CA SER A 77 -9.12 9.15 -10.27
C SER A 77 -8.74 8.87 -8.81
N ILE A 78 -7.66 8.12 -8.63
CA ILE A 78 -7.14 7.74 -7.31
C ILE A 78 -5.75 8.32 -7.14
N ASP A 79 -5.52 8.97 -6.01
CA ASP A 79 -4.20 9.39 -5.59
C ASP A 79 -3.62 8.35 -4.63
N PHE A 80 -2.38 7.93 -4.86
CA PHE A 80 -1.65 7.04 -3.98
C PHE A 80 -0.45 7.76 -3.38
N ASN A 81 -0.34 7.70 -2.06
CA ASN A 81 0.83 8.21 -1.33
C ASN A 81 1.60 7.01 -0.77
N ILE A 82 2.76 6.74 -1.34
CA ILE A 82 3.57 5.57 -1.03
C ILE A 82 4.69 6.00 -0.08
N LYS A 83 4.72 5.41 1.12
CA LYS A 83 5.70 5.74 2.15
C LYS A 83 6.49 4.49 2.55
N PRO A 84 7.83 4.54 2.49
CA PRO A 84 8.62 3.46 3.09
C PRO A 84 8.40 3.47 4.61
N ALA A 85 8.37 2.28 5.20
CA ALA A 85 8.11 2.11 6.62
C ALA A 85 9.08 1.09 7.19
N ILE A 86 9.19 1.05 8.51
CA ILE A 86 10.00 0.07 9.20
C ILE A 86 9.18 -0.65 10.25
N THR A 87 9.61 -1.86 10.59
CA THR A 87 8.98 -2.67 11.63
C THR A 87 9.44 -2.23 13.02
N ASN A 88 8.78 -2.75 14.06
CA ASN A 88 9.21 -2.53 15.43
C ASN A 88 10.64 -3.02 15.66
N GLU A 89 10.97 -4.16 15.10
CA GLU A 89 12.31 -4.75 15.23
C GLU A 89 13.37 -3.87 14.60
N GLU A 90 13.09 -3.35 13.41
CA GLU A 90 13.98 -2.43 12.71
C GLU A 90 14.13 -1.11 13.47
N LEU A 91 13.04 -0.61 14.04
CA LEU A 91 13.09 0.62 14.84
C LEU A 91 13.97 0.45 16.08
N VAL A 92 13.82 -0.68 16.79
CA VAL A 92 14.65 -1.00 17.95
C VAL A 92 16.12 -1.10 17.56
N GLU A 93 16.40 -1.75 16.44
CA GLU A 93 17.77 -1.90 15.94
C GLU A 93 18.41 -0.56 15.65
N ILE A 94 17.71 0.32 14.94
CA ILE A 94 18.19 1.67 14.62
C ILE A 94 18.40 2.49 15.90
N HIS A 95 17.43 2.44 16.81
CA HIS A 95 17.50 3.21 18.06
C HIS A 95 18.64 2.74 18.96
N SER A 96 18.98 1.46 18.94
CA SER A 96 20.04 0.87 19.75
C SER A 96 21.43 1.07 19.16
N SER A 97 21.56 1.64 17.97
CA SER A 97 22.84 1.88 17.31
C SER A 97 23.51 3.11 17.92
N LYS A 98 24.19 2.91 19.05
CA LYS A 98 24.83 4.00 19.79
C LYS A 98 25.86 4.77 18.98
N ASP A 99 26.62 4.06 18.17
CA ASP A 99 27.67 4.70 17.36
C ASP A 99 27.10 5.74 16.42
N TYR A 100 25.93 5.45 15.84
CA TYR A 100 25.28 6.39 14.94
C TYR A 100 24.85 7.67 15.67
N TRP A 101 24.23 7.53 16.86
CA TRP A 101 23.68 8.66 17.59
C TRP A 101 24.73 9.46 18.35
N GLU A 102 25.75 8.79 18.88
CA GLU A 102 26.79 9.44 19.68
C GLU A 102 27.81 10.20 18.85
N ASN A 103 28.01 9.82 17.60
CA ASN A 103 28.98 10.47 16.72
C ASN A 103 28.36 11.61 15.91
N ASN A 104 27.11 11.91 16.15
CA ASN A 104 26.42 13.03 15.55
C ASN A 104 26.07 14.06 16.58
#